data_b30283980a3090d9bba8d89ab8e66ed8
#
_entry.id   b30283980a3090d9bba8d89ab8e66ed8
#
_cell.length_a   1.000
_cell.length_b   1.000
_cell.length_c   1.000
_cell.angle_alpha   90.00
_cell.angle_beta   90.00
_cell.angle_gamma   90.00
#
_symmetry.space_group_name_H-M   'P 1'
#
loop_
_entity.id
_entity.type
_entity.pdbx_description
1 polymer ?
#
loop_
_entity_poly.entity_id
_entity_poly.type
_entity_poly.pdbx_seq_one_letter_code
_entity_poly.pdbx_strand_id
1 'polypeptide(L)'
;KDIPTLAGVLRSSWHLFIPLVTMVTLLLMQYTPFLAAFWGITLTIVCSWIPKVLGTAGRTMNGMAITPRALVRGFEMGAKSALSIGASCACVGFLLGILTLTGMGFKFSAFVIDLSGTAAQALHAFDAMGWFDLKQLTILFGLLFTAVACIIMGSGVPTTPTYIILASIVAPALGQLGVPQLATHFFVFYYGVLA
;
A
#
# COMPACT_ATOMS: atom_id res chain seq x y z
N LYS A 1 23.42 -30.88 -4.06
CA LYS A 1 23.12 -29.54 -4.66
C LYS A 1 23.97 -28.55 -3.88
N ASP A 2 25.08 -28.12 -4.45
CA ASP A 2 25.98 -27.15 -3.82
C ASP A 2 25.26 -25.81 -3.73
N ILE A 3 25.00 -25.37 -2.51
CA ILE A 3 24.41 -24.07 -2.24
C ILE A 3 25.49 -23.02 -2.56
N PRO A 4 25.28 -22.12 -3.51
CA PRO A 4 26.28 -21.12 -3.85
C PRO A 4 26.57 -20.22 -2.64
N THR A 5 27.85 -19.93 -2.39
CA THR A 5 28.24 -19.02 -1.29
C THR A 5 27.77 -17.61 -1.58
N LEU A 6 27.28 -16.90 -0.54
CA LEU A 6 26.80 -15.52 -0.65
C LEU A 6 27.81 -14.60 -1.33
N ALA A 7 29.10 -14.75 -1.02
CA ALA A 7 30.17 -13.98 -1.65
C ALA A 7 30.30 -14.26 -3.16
N GLY A 8 30.09 -15.52 -3.58
CA GLY A 8 30.10 -15.91 -5.00
C GLY A 8 28.94 -15.30 -5.77
N VAL A 9 27.74 -15.29 -5.21
CA VAL A 9 26.54 -14.69 -5.81
C VAL A 9 26.69 -13.17 -5.90
N LEU A 10 27.13 -12.51 -4.85
CA LEU A 10 27.36 -11.07 -4.83
C LEU A 10 28.39 -10.66 -5.89
N ARG A 11 29.50 -11.39 -6.02
CA ARG A 11 30.56 -11.08 -6.98
C ARG A 11 30.12 -11.32 -8.42
N SER A 12 29.25 -12.29 -8.68
CA SER A 12 28.80 -12.61 -10.03
C SER A 12 27.63 -11.75 -10.50
N SER A 13 26.82 -11.22 -9.55
CA SER A 13 25.56 -10.55 -9.85
C SER A 13 25.49 -9.09 -9.34
N TRP A 14 26.65 -8.48 -9.05
CA TRP A 14 26.71 -7.12 -8.50
C TRP A 14 26.00 -6.08 -9.38
N HIS A 15 26.02 -6.26 -10.70
CA HIS A 15 25.37 -5.37 -11.66
C HIS A 15 23.83 -5.32 -11.50
N LEU A 16 23.23 -6.35 -10.89
CA LEU A 16 21.78 -6.37 -10.59
C LEU A 16 21.40 -5.50 -9.40
N PHE A 17 22.38 -5.06 -8.58
CA PHE A 17 22.12 -4.10 -7.51
C PHE A 17 21.96 -2.67 -8.03
N ILE A 18 22.49 -2.35 -9.22
CA ILE A 18 22.41 -1.00 -9.79
C ILE A 18 20.96 -0.53 -9.94
N PRO A 19 20.05 -1.29 -10.58
CA PRO A 19 18.64 -0.90 -10.68
C PRO A 19 17.97 -0.71 -9.32
N LEU A 20 18.27 -1.60 -8.36
CA LEU A 20 17.70 -1.54 -7.03
C LEU A 20 18.15 -0.26 -6.28
N VAL A 21 19.46 -0.02 -6.26
CA VAL A 21 20.04 1.17 -5.61
C VAL A 21 19.51 2.45 -6.25
N THR A 22 19.44 2.49 -7.59
CA THR A 22 18.91 3.66 -8.31
C THR A 22 17.44 3.91 -7.94
N MET A 23 16.61 2.87 -7.89
CA MET A 23 15.20 3.00 -7.52
C MET A 23 15.05 3.55 -6.09
N VAL A 24 15.79 2.98 -5.13
CA VAL A 24 15.78 3.45 -3.73
C VAL A 24 16.29 4.90 -3.64
N THR A 25 17.38 5.23 -4.34
CA THR A 25 17.93 6.60 -4.33
C THR A 25 16.94 7.61 -4.88
N LEU A 26 16.26 7.30 -6.00
CA LEU A 26 15.25 8.19 -6.57
C LEU A 26 14.07 8.39 -5.63
N LEU A 27 13.63 7.35 -4.91
CA LEU A 27 12.57 7.47 -3.90
C LEU A 27 13.01 8.32 -2.70
N LEU A 28 14.26 8.16 -2.23
CA LEU A 28 14.81 8.99 -1.15
C LEU A 28 14.97 10.46 -1.57
N MET A 29 15.27 10.72 -2.85
CA MET A 29 15.30 12.05 -3.43
C MET A 29 13.89 12.64 -3.69
N GLN A 30 12.84 11.97 -3.22
CA GLN A 30 11.43 12.41 -3.34
C GLN A 30 10.93 12.48 -4.80
N TYR A 31 11.53 11.75 -5.72
CA TYR A 31 10.96 11.59 -7.06
C TYR A 31 9.72 10.68 -7.02
N THR A 32 8.87 10.80 -8.04
CA THR A 32 7.65 10.00 -8.11
C THR A 32 7.96 8.49 -8.23
N PRO A 33 7.16 7.61 -7.60
CA PRO A 33 7.33 6.16 -7.73
C PRO A 33 7.31 5.66 -9.19
N PHE A 34 6.54 6.33 -10.05
CA PHE A 34 6.48 6.02 -11.48
C PHE A 34 7.82 6.25 -12.19
N LEU A 35 8.49 7.36 -11.89
CA LEU A 35 9.80 7.66 -12.43
C LEU A 35 10.87 6.67 -11.91
N ALA A 36 10.83 6.36 -10.62
CA ALA A 36 11.72 5.38 -10.01
C ALA A 36 11.53 3.98 -10.64
N ALA A 37 10.29 3.55 -10.85
CA ALA A 37 9.98 2.29 -11.52
C ALA A 37 10.43 2.26 -12.98
N PHE A 38 10.22 3.34 -13.73
CA PHE A 38 10.68 3.48 -15.12
C PHE A 38 12.21 3.29 -15.24
N TRP A 39 12.97 4.00 -14.42
CA TRP A 39 14.42 3.87 -14.40
C TRP A 39 14.88 2.50 -13.90
N GLY A 40 14.19 1.93 -12.89
CA GLY A 40 14.45 0.58 -12.40
C GLY A 40 14.29 -0.46 -13.50
N ILE A 41 13.21 -0.43 -14.26
CA ILE A 41 12.97 -1.35 -15.40
C ILE A 41 14.02 -1.14 -16.49
N THR A 42 14.26 0.10 -16.90
CA THR A 42 15.21 0.44 -17.95
C THR A 42 16.62 -0.04 -17.60
N LEU A 43 17.09 0.26 -16.38
CA LEU A 43 18.39 -0.18 -15.91
C LEU A 43 18.49 -1.70 -15.76
N THR A 44 17.42 -2.38 -15.36
CA THR A 44 17.41 -3.86 -15.30
C THR A 44 17.65 -4.46 -16.68
N ILE A 45 16.99 -3.92 -17.72
CA ILE A 45 17.19 -4.38 -19.10
C ILE A 45 18.64 -4.12 -19.54
N VAL A 46 19.15 -2.91 -19.32
CA VAL A 46 20.52 -2.53 -19.71
C VAL A 46 21.55 -3.35 -18.95
N CYS A 47 21.43 -3.46 -17.63
CA CYS A 47 22.35 -4.22 -16.79
C CYS A 47 22.36 -5.72 -17.10
N SER A 48 21.27 -6.28 -17.61
CA SER A 48 21.22 -7.70 -18.02
C SER A 48 22.12 -8.01 -19.22
N TRP A 49 22.48 -7.00 -20.00
CA TRP A 49 23.33 -7.14 -21.17
C TRP A 49 24.81 -6.97 -20.84
N ILE A 50 25.15 -6.39 -19.67
CA ILE A 50 26.55 -6.15 -19.25
C ILE A 50 27.41 -7.44 -19.28
N PRO A 51 26.97 -8.59 -18.72
CA PRO A 51 27.76 -9.81 -18.74
C PRO A 51 28.05 -10.33 -20.16
N LYS A 52 27.11 -10.09 -21.09
CA LYS A 52 27.26 -10.48 -22.49
C LYS A 52 28.32 -9.64 -23.23
N VAL A 53 28.31 -8.32 -22.94
CA VAL A 53 29.26 -7.37 -23.56
C VAL A 53 30.66 -7.56 -22.98
N LEU A 54 30.77 -7.84 -21.67
CA LEU A 54 32.09 -8.07 -21.00
C LEU A 54 32.63 -9.48 -21.17
N GLY A 55 31.99 -10.35 -21.95
CA GLY A 55 32.49 -11.72 -22.23
C GLY A 55 32.48 -12.64 -20.99
N THR A 56 31.88 -12.24 -19.88
CA THR A 56 31.81 -13.00 -18.63
C THR A 56 30.56 -13.88 -18.54
N ALA A 57 29.77 -13.95 -19.59
CA ALA A 57 28.50 -14.68 -19.66
C ALA A 57 28.59 -16.19 -19.30
N GLY A 58 29.73 -16.80 -19.42
CA GLY A 58 29.96 -18.21 -19.05
C GLY A 58 30.30 -18.44 -17.58
N ARG A 59 30.57 -17.39 -16.80
CA ARG A 59 30.98 -17.48 -15.38
C ARG A 59 29.90 -17.08 -14.38
N THR A 60 28.79 -16.51 -14.86
CA THR A 60 27.67 -16.08 -13.99
C THR A 60 26.56 -17.11 -14.05
N MET A 61 26.04 -17.52 -12.90
CA MET A 61 24.90 -18.46 -12.80
C MET A 61 23.64 -17.97 -13.54
N ASN A 62 23.56 -16.68 -13.87
CA ASN A 62 22.45 -16.04 -14.57
C ASN A 62 22.86 -15.42 -15.91
N GLY A 63 23.81 -16.00 -16.61
CA GLY A 63 24.42 -15.46 -17.86
C GLY A 63 23.50 -15.35 -19.08
N MET A 64 22.17 -15.28 -18.88
CA MET A 64 21.23 -15.01 -19.96
C MET A 64 20.84 -13.54 -19.97
N ALA A 65 21.40 -12.79 -20.92
CA ALA A 65 20.85 -11.48 -21.27
C ALA A 65 19.34 -11.60 -21.57
N ILE A 66 18.56 -10.65 -21.14
CA ILE A 66 17.12 -10.62 -21.41
C ILE A 66 16.93 -10.68 -22.93
N THR A 67 16.34 -11.76 -23.39
CA THR A 67 16.02 -11.96 -24.80
C THR A 67 14.82 -11.07 -25.17
N PRO A 68 14.69 -10.57 -26.42
CA PRO A 68 13.50 -9.81 -26.82
C PRO A 68 12.18 -10.54 -26.54
N ARG A 69 12.15 -11.85 -26.67
CA ARG A 69 10.99 -12.68 -26.32
C ARG A 69 10.69 -12.67 -24.81
N ALA A 70 11.72 -12.70 -23.97
CA ALA A 70 11.57 -12.61 -22.52
C ALA A 70 11.09 -11.22 -22.10
N LEU A 71 11.57 -10.17 -22.78
CA LEU A 71 11.09 -8.80 -22.56
C LEU A 71 9.60 -8.66 -22.89
N VAL A 72 9.17 -9.14 -24.05
CA VAL A 72 7.74 -9.13 -24.46
C VAL A 72 6.89 -9.90 -23.45
N ARG A 73 7.32 -11.08 -23.02
CA ARG A 73 6.62 -11.85 -21.97
C ARG A 73 6.56 -11.10 -20.64
N GLY A 74 7.63 -10.40 -20.25
CA GLY A 74 7.64 -9.57 -19.05
C GLY A 74 6.62 -8.45 -19.11
N PHE A 75 6.55 -7.75 -20.23
CA PHE A 75 5.51 -6.73 -20.46
C PHE A 75 4.10 -7.31 -20.52
N GLU A 76 3.91 -8.46 -21.14
CA GLU A 76 2.62 -9.16 -21.16
C GLU A 76 2.15 -9.53 -19.75
N MET A 77 3.03 -10.10 -18.92
CA MET A 77 2.71 -10.43 -17.54
C MET A 77 2.42 -9.18 -16.71
N GLY A 78 3.21 -8.12 -16.88
CA GLY A 78 2.97 -6.83 -16.25
C GLY A 78 1.63 -6.22 -16.64
N ALA A 79 1.28 -6.26 -17.93
CA ALA A 79 0.00 -5.77 -18.42
C ALA A 79 -1.19 -6.59 -17.87
N LYS A 80 -1.06 -7.91 -17.78
CA LYS A 80 -2.10 -8.76 -17.16
C LYS A 80 -2.30 -8.44 -15.68
N SER A 81 -1.21 -8.21 -14.94
CA SER A 81 -1.30 -7.80 -13.53
C SER A 81 -1.94 -6.40 -13.39
N ALA A 82 -1.54 -5.46 -14.24
CA ALA A 82 -2.11 -4.11 -14.27
C ALA A 82 -3.61 -4.13 -14.62
N LEU A 83 -4.04 -5.02 -15.51
CA LEU A 83 -5.46 -5.18 -15.88
C LEU A 83 -6.33 -5.58 -14.68
N SER A 84 -5.86 -6.52 -13.87
CA SER A 84 -6.57 -6.93 -12.65
C SER A 84 -6.74 -5.78 -11.65
N ILE A 85 -5.66 -5.02 -11.42
CA ILE A 85 -5.71 -3.84 -10.54
C ILE A 85 -6.62 -2.76 -11.13
N GLY A 86 -6.52 -2.51 -12.43
CA GLY A 86 -7.36 -1.54 -13.13
C GLY A 86 -8.84 -1.88 -13.07
N ALA A 87 -9.20 -3.15 -13.25
CA ALA A 87 -10.58 -3.63 -13.11
C ALA A 87 -11.10 -3.42 -11.67
N SER A 88 -10.29 -3.76 -10.67
CA SER A 88 -10.65 -3.53 -9.27
C SER A 88 -10.84 -2.03 -8.97
N CYS A 89 -9.96 -1.16 -9.48
CA CYS A 89 -10.10 0.28 -9.33
C CYS A 89 -11.36 0.83 -10.02
N ALA A 90 -11.71 0.31 -11.19
CA ALA A 90 -12.94 0.69 -11.89
C ALA A 90 -14.19 0.32 -11.07
N CYS A 91 -14.26 -0.91 -10.54
CA CYS A 91 -15.35 -1.33 -9.66
C CYS A 91 -15.47 -0.43 -8.42
N VAL A 92 -14.34 -0.10 -7.81
CA VAL A 92 -14.31 0.83 -6.66
C VAL A 92 -14.76 2.23 -7.06
N GLY A 93 -14.40 2.71 -8.25
CA GLY A 93 -14.88 3.98 -8.78
C GLY A 93 -16.40 4.05 -8.87
N PHE A 94 -17.07 2.98 -9.32
CA PHE A 94 -18.53 2.88 -9.31
C PHE A 94 -19.11 2.92 -7.89
N LEU A 95 -18.52 2.16 -6.96
CA LEU A 95 -18.95 2.17 -5.56
C LEU A 95 -18.84 3.58 -4.94
N LEU A 96 -17.71 4.25 -5.14
CA LEU A 96 -17.50 5.60 -4.65
C LEU A 96 -18.46 6.60 -5.28
N GLY A 97 -18.76 6.47 -6.57
CA GLY A 97 -19.76 7.28 -7.24
C GLY A 97 -21.14 7.15 -6.58
N ILE A 98 -21.58 5.92 -6.31
CA ILE A 98 -22.85 5.66 -5.62
C ILE A 98 -22.83 6.20 -4.19
N LEU A 99 -21.76 5.97 -3.44
CA LEU A 99 -21.62 6.43 -2.05
C LEU A 99 -21.64 7.96 -1.95
N THR A 100 -21.00 8.66 -2.89
CA THR A 100 -21.00 10.14 -2.93
C THR A 100 -22.38 10.67 -3.30
N LEU A 101 -23.03 10.12 -4.31
CA LEU A 101 -24.37 10.55 -4.75
C LEU A 101 -25.44 10.30 -3.70
N THR A 102 -25.33 9.22 -2.95
CA THR A 102 -26.30 8.86 -1.88
C THR A 102 -25.99 9.51 -0.54
N GLY A 103 -24.84 10.18 -0.39
CA GLY A 103 -24.39 10.74 0.88
C GLY A 103 -24.10 9.70 1.96
N MET A 104 -23.93 8.42 1.58
CA MET A 104 -23.69 7.31 2.51
C MET A 104 -22.41 7.51 3.34
N GLY A 105 -21.39 8.17 2.81
CA GLY A 105 -20.17 8.48 3.56
C GLY A 105 -20.44 9.32 4.80
N PHE A 106 -21.31 10.33 4.69
CA PHE A 106 -21.72 11.15 5.85
C PHE A 106 -22.53 10.36 6.86
N LYS A 107 -23.45 9.50 6.39
CA LYS A 107 -24.25 8.64 7.28
C LYS A 107 -23.37 7.64 8.03
N PHE A 108 -22.40 7.06 7.36
CA PHE A 108 -21.42 6.17 7.98
C PHE A 108 -20.58 6.89 9.02
N SER A 109 -20.09 8.09 8.70
CA SER A 109 -19.36 8.93 9.67
C SER A 109 -20.20 9.24 10.90
N ALA A 110 -21.44 9.66 10.71
CA ALA A 110 -22.36 9.93 11.81
C ALA A 110 -22.60 8.68 12.67
N PHE A 111 -22.79 7.52 12.05
CA PHE A 111 -22.95 6.24 12.75
C PHE A 111 -21.73 5.88 13.60
N VAL A 112 -20.53 6.01 13.07
CA VAL A 112 -19.29 5.73 13.81
C VAL A 112 -19.15 6.68 15.00
N ILE A 113 -19.45 7.96 14.83
CA ILE A 113 -19.39 8.97 15.90
C ILE A 113 -20.41 8.67 17.00
N ASP A 114 -21.65 8.39 16.64
CA ASP A 114 -22.72 8.07 17.57
C ASP A 114 -22.41 6.79 18.36
N LEU A 115 -21.99 5.74 17.68
CA LEU A 115 -21.59 4.47 18.31
C LEU A 115 -20.40 4.69 19.27
N SER A 116 -19.43 5.49 18.87
CA SER A 116 -18.25 5.81 19.69
C SER A 116 -18.64 6.61 20.92
N GLY A 117 -19.56 7.57 20.77
CA GLY A 117 -20.08 8.37 21.87
C GLY A 117 -20.87 7.53 22.87
N THR A 118 -21.73 6.64 22.37
CA THR A 118 -22.52 5.72 23.21
C THR A 118 -21.62 4.76 23.99
N ALA A 119 -20.62 4.17 23.34
CA ALA A 119 -19.65 3.29 23.99
C ALA A 119 -18.81 4.04 25.03
N ALA A 120 -18.38 5.26 24.72
CA ALA A 120 -17.63 6.10 25.64
C ALA A 120 -18.45 6.48 26.88
N GLN A 121 -19.73 6.85 26.69
CA GLN A 121 -20.63 7.16 27.80
C GLN A 121 -20.89 5.94 28.69
N ALA A 122 -21.09 4.77 28.10
CA ALA A 122 -21.30 3.54 28.85
C ALA A 122 -20.05 3.21 29.71
N LEU A 123 -18.84 3.34 29.17
CA LEU A 123 -17.61 3.10 29.93
C LEU A 123 -17.38 4.18 30.98
N HIS A 124 -17.63 5.45 30.64
CA HIS A 124 -17.47 6.58 31.59
C HIS A 124 -18.46 6.47 32.78
N ALA A 125 -19.64 5.87 32.59
CA ALA A 125 -20.57 5.60 33.66
C ALA A 125 -20.04 4.61 34.71
N PHE A 126 -19.09 3.74 34.35
CA PHE A 126 -18.38 2.83 35.26
C PHE A 126 -17.09 3.43 35.83
N ASP A 127 -16.63 4.58 35.35
CA ASP A 127 -15.42 5.24 35.83
C ASP A 127 -15.73 6.08 37.10
N ALA A 128 -15.86 5.38 38.22
CA ALA A 128 -16.10 6.01 39.52
C ALA A 128 -14.93 6.89 40.00
N MET A 129 -13.77 6.82 39.41
CA MET A 129 -12.55 7.56 39.77
C MET A 129 -12.28 8.77 38.85
N GLY A 130 -13.01 8.94 37.74
CA GLY A 130 -12.87 10.06 36.83
C GLY A 130 -11.52 10.12 36.12
N TRP A 131 -10.89 8.98 35.87
CA TRP A 131 -9.55 8.90 35.26
C TRP A 131 -9.57 9.18 33.76
N PHE A 132 -10.71 9.02 33.11
CA PHE A 132 -10.82 9.15 31.65
C PHE A 132 -11.74 10.31 31.28
N ASP A 133 -11.22 11.23 30.45
CA ASP A 133 -12.06 12.25 29.83
C ASP A 133 -12.98 11.61 28.76
N LEU A 134 -14.26 11.97 28.79
CA LEU A 134 -15.27 11.47 27.85
C LEU A 134 -14.85 11.68 26.39
N LYS A 135 -14.19 12.80 26.10
CA LYS A 135 -13.68 13.09 24.76
C LYS A 135 -12.60 12.11 24.33
N GLN A 136 -11.68 11.78 25.23
CA GLN A 136 -10.61 10.82 24.95
C GLN A 136 -11.16 9.41 24.72
N LEU A 137 -12.13 9.00 25.52
CA LEU A 137 -12.84 7.73 25.33
C LEU A 137 -13.57 7.67 23.99
N THR A 138 -14.24 8.75 23.60
CA THR A 138 -14.93 8.81 22.31
C THR A 138 -13.97 8.67 21.14
N ILE A 139 -12.81 9.33 21.20
CA ILE A 139 -11.76 9.18 20.18
C ILE A 139 -11.21 7.76 20.17
N LEU A 140 -10.96 7.17 21.35
CA LEU A 140 -10.44 5.80 21.45
C LEU A 140 -11.39 4.78 20.81
N PHE A 141 -12.69 4.85 21.14
CA PHE A 141 -13.70 3.97 20.52
C PHE A 141 -13.87 4.25 19.04
N GLY A 142 -13.79 5.52 18.61
CA GLY A 142 -13.80 5.88 17.20
C GLY A 142 -12.64 5.25 16.42
N LEU A 143 -11.44 5.29 16.97
CA LEU A 143 -10.27 4.62 16.40
C LEU A 143 -10.45 3.10 16.38
N LEU A 144 -10.96 2.51 17.47
CA LEU A 144 -11.18 1.06 17.53
C LEU A 144 -12.20 0.57 16.49
N PHE A 145 -13.35 1.20 16.39
CA PHE A 145 -14.38 0.83 15.41
C PHE A 145 -13.91 1.07 13.98
N THR A 146 -13.19 2.15 13.76
CA THR A 146 -12.55 2.44 12.47
C THR A 146 -11.53 1.37 12.11
N ALA A 147 -10.67 0.94 13.04
CA ALA A 147 -9.68 -0.11 12.80
C ALA A 147 -10.36 -1.42 12.38
N VAL A 148 -11.39 -1.83 13.12
CA VAL A 148 -12.16 -3.04 12.79
C VAL A 148 -12.80 -2.93 11.40
N ALA A 149 -13.42 -1.80 11.09
CA ALA A 149 -14.01 -1.56 9.77
C ALA A 149 -12.94 -1.62 8.65
N CYS A 150 -11.77 -1.02 8.87
CA CYS A 150 -10.65 -1.07 7.92
C CYS A 150 -10.15 -2.49 7.68
N ILE A 151 -9.99 -3.30 8.73
CA ILE A 151 -9.56 -4.70 8.63
C ILE A 151 -10.58 -5.53 7.86
N ILE A 152 -11.87 -5.40 8.18
CA ILE A 152 -12.93 -6.13 7.47
C ILE A 152 -12.95 -5.77 5.99
N MET A 153 -12.86 -4.49 5.66
CA MET A 153 -12.89 -4.04 4.26
C MET A 153 -11.60 -4.35 3.52
N GLY A 154 -10.44 -4.38 4.20
CA GLY A 154 -9.14 -4.68 3.61
C GLY A 154 -8.96 -6.14 3.20
N SER A 155 -9.62 -7.08 3.89
CA SER A 155 -9.38 -8.52 3.75
C SER A 155 -9.74 -9.15 2.40
N GLY A 156 -10.35 -8.43 1.48
CA GLY A 156 -10.78 -8.99 0.19
C GLY A 156 -10.49 -8.12 -1.02
N VAL A 157 -9.86 -6.98 -0.84
CA VAL A 157 -9.67 -5.97 -1.90
C VAL A 157 -8.18 -5.61 -2.01
N PRO A 158 -7.62 -5.41 -3.22
CA PRO A 158 -6.25 -4.93 -3.37
C PRO A 158 -6.01 -3.62 -2.61
N THR A 159 -4.79 -3.42 -2.10
CA THR A 159 -4.44 -2.33 -1.19
C THR A 159 -4.79 -0.92 -1.69
N THR A 160 -4.54 -0.63 -2.97
CA THR A 160 -4.82 0.70 -3.55
C THR A 160 -6.32 1.02 -3.58
N PRO A 161 -7.20 0.16 -4.14
CA PRO A 161 -8.65 0.33 -4.07
C PRO A 161 -9.16 0.44 -2.63
N THR A 162 -8.67 -0.40 -1.73
CA THR A 162 -9.06 -0.40 -0.31
C THR A 162 -8.80 0.95 0.33
N TYR A 163 -7.59 1.50 0.16
CA TYR A 163 -7.28 2.81 0.72
C TYR A 163 -8.18 3.92 0.18
N ILE A 164 -8.48 3.92 -1.12
CA ILE A 164 -9.35 4.93 -1.73
C ILE A 164 -10.75 4.91 -1.12
N ILE A 165 -11.33 3.72 -0.95
CA ILE A 165 -12.65 3.56 -0.29
C ILE A 165 -12.59 4.08 1.15
N LEU A 166 -11.65 3.58 1.92
CA LEU A 166 -11.54 3.89 3.35
C LEU A 166 -11.25 5.38 3.60
N ALA A 167 -10.38 5.99 2.78
CA ALA A 167 -10.11 7.42 2.85
C ALA A 167 -11.34 8.27 2.55
N SER A 168 -12.23 7.79 1.67
CA SER A 168 -13.43 8.53 1.29
C SER A 168 -14.59 8.37 2.28
N ILE A 169 -14.70 7.21 2.94
CA ILE A 169 -15.85 6.89 3.80
C ILE A 169 -15.50 7.02 5.28
N VAL A 170 -14.35 6.53 5.68
CA VAL A 170 -13.97 6.34 7.09
C VAL A 170 -13.13 7.51 7.62
N ALA A 171 -12.23 8.06 6.81
CA ALA A 171 -11.39 9.17 7.26
C ALA A 171 -12.18 10.42 7.71
N PRO A 172 -13.30 10.80 7.07
CA PRO A 172 -14.12 11.92 7.56
C PRO A 172 -14.67 11.73 8.97
N ALA A 173 -14.95 10.50 9.41
CA ALA A 173 -15.43 10.22 10.76
C ALA A 173 -14.37 10.56 11.82
N LEU A 174 -13.13 10.13 11.62
CA LEU A 174 -12.02 10.43 12.53
C LEU A 174 -11.68 11.94 12.54
N GLY A 175 -11.76 12.59 11.38
CA GLY A 175 -11.58 14.04 11.27
C GLY A 175 -12.61 14.82 12.10
N GLN A 176 -13.87 14.40 12.10
CA GLN A 176 -14.93 15.01 12.93
C GLN A 176 -14.72 14.75 14.43
N LEU A 177 -14.09 13.66 14.81
CA LEU A 177 -13.68 13.39 16.20
C LEU A 177 -12.47 14.23 16.65
N GLY A 178 -11.87 15.00 15.73
CA GLY A 178 -10.74 15.89 16.02
C GLY A 178 -9.37 15.24 15.84
N VAL A 179 -9.29 14.07 15.19
CA VAL A 179 -8.01 13.45 14.84
C VAL A 179 -7.37 14.23 13.68
N PRO A 180 -6.08 14.61 13.75
CA PRO A 180 -5.39 15.31 12.67
C PRO A 180 -5.47 14.54 11.35
N GLN A 181 -5.69 15.24 10.24
CA GLN A 181 -5.90 14.64 8.92
C GLN A 181 -4.77 13.67 8.52
N LEU A 182 -3.52 14.07 8.73
CA LEU A 182 -2.38 13.22 8.40
C LEU A 182 -2.39 11.91 9.21
N ALA A 183 -2.64 11.99 10.52
CA ALA A 183 -2.74 10.82 11.39
C ALA A 183 -3.91 9.91 10.98
N THR A 184 -5.05 10.49 10.62
CA THR A 184 -6.23 9.78 10.12
C THR A 184 -5.90 8.98 8.86
N HIS A 185 -5.24 9.59 7.87
CA HIS A 185 -4.88 8.91 6.62
C HIS A 185 -3.85 7.80 6.85
N PHE A 186 -2.84 8.02 7.70
CA PHE A 186 -1.89 6.96 8.07
C PHE A 186 -2.56 5.81 8.81
N PHE A 187 -3.46 6.11 9.73
CA PHE A 187 -4.21 5.12 10.48
C PHE A 187 -5.05 4.23 9.54
N VAL A 188 -5.83 4.86 8.68
CA VAL A 188 -6.70 4.18 7.71
C VAL A 188 -5.89 3.35 6.71
N PHE A 189 -4.77 3.89 6.23
CA PHE A 189 -3.86 3.18 5.36
C PHE A 189 -3.26 1.95 6.04
N TYR A 190 -2.74 2.11 7.26
CA TYR A 190 -2.10 1.03 8.00
C TYR A 190 -3.06 -0.15 8.24
N TYR A 191 -4.24 0.12 8.78
CA TYR A 191 -5.21 -0.93 9.07
C TYR A 191 -5.87 -1.52 7.81
N GLY A 192 -6.01 -0.73 6.75
CA GLY A 192 -6.51 -1.22 5.46
C GLY A 192 -5.53 -2.11 4.70
N VAL A 193 -4.22 -1.94 4.93
CA VAL A 193 -3.17 -2.75 4.30
C VAL A 193 -2.82 -3.98 5.16
N LEU A 194 -3.07 -3.92 6.47
CA LEU A 194 -2.76 -5.01 7.41
C LEU A 194 -3.62 -6.25 7.16
N ALA A 195 -4.81 -6.07 6.60
CA ALA A 195 -5.76 -7.13 6.31
C ALA A 195 -5.50 -7.78 4.94
#